data_b36d2144603923583010464c7e5cc402
#
_entry.id   b36d2144603923583010464c7e5cc402
#
_cell.length_a   1.000
_cell.length_b   1.000
_cell.length_c   1.000
_cell.angle_alpha   90.00
_cell.angle_beta   90.00
_cell.angle_gamma   90.00
#
_symmetry.space_group_name_H-M   'P 1'
#
loop_
_entity.id
_entity.type
_entity.pdbx_description
1 polymer ?
#
loop_
_entity_poly.entity_id
_entity_poly.type
_entity_poly.pdbx_seq_one_letter_code
_entity_poly.pdbx_strand_id
1 'polypeptide(L)'
;MNKVILFNPKSANAKYRIPNSIMNIAASIDDRYDWAIIDGNCEADPVKKIASYLETGEYKYLGFTVMPGPQLRQAIIAAKYIKEHFPDTKMIWGGYFPSNHSEAVLYSGYVDFIINGPGDHAFPALLDALEFGQPFEFIKNLIYKDRDGNIFKTAKEDLIDQDSLRDLPYDKLNNFYPIPKFLGKTYLGEKTLAYHSSIGCPFTCSFCAVVPIYEARWKAKSAQKVYKDVKYIKDKWGATAIEFHDNNFFVSEKRAVEFANLIKPENMTWWGMARIDTMSKFKDSSLQAIRDSGCKCIFFGAESGNDSILEQMDKGGTQTGNQIIEFAERLKKFDIIPEYSFVLGTPAPTPEQVEAQIDFEIDFIKKVKAVNPKTEIIIYTYSPVPTEGSEMYKQVLASGFKFPQTLEDWISPAWENFDLRKNPLTPWLTPEMIDKIRNFETVLNGVYPTVTDIRMSEVKRWLIKAVSTVRYKINVYQYPYEIKLLHRLWKYRQPEIQGF
;
A
#
# COMPACT_ATOMS: atom_id res chain seq x y z
N MET A 1 -11.21 9.57 32.47
CA MET A 1 -11.40 8.69 31.29
C MET A 1 -10.19 7.76 31.20
N ASN A 2 -10.43 6.53 30.77
CA ASN A 2 -9.37 5.56 30.54
C ASN A 2 -8.47 6.00 29.38
N LYS A 3 -7.17 5.63 29.44
CA LYS A 3 -6.20 5.98 28.42
C LYS A 3 -6.20 4.96 27.27
N VAL A 4 -5.67 5.34 26.12
CA VAL A 4 -5.65 4.55 24.87
C VAL A 4 -4.22 4.23 24.48
N ILE A 5 -3.95 2.98 24.11
CA ILE A 5 -2.72 2.59 23.40
C ILE A 5 -3.03 2.46 21.92
N LEU A 6 -2.24 3.08 21.09
CA LEU A 6 -2.30 2.98 19.63
C LEU A 6 -1.08 2.22 19.13
N PHE A 7 -1.28 1.07 18.51
CA PHE A 7 -0.22 0.18 18.08
C PHE A 7 -0.13 0.10 16.54
N ASN A 8 1.06 0.39 16.04
CA ASN A 8 1.46 0.18 14.65
C ASN A 8 2.37 -1.05 14.58
N PRO A 9 1.88 -2.25 14.21
CA PRO A 9 2.71 -3.43 14.10
C PRO A 9 3.81 -3.28 13.07
N LYS A 10 4.88 -4.08 13.21
CA LYS A 10 6.06 -4.03 12.37
C LYS A 10 5.75 -4.35 10.91
N SER A 11 6.08 -3.45 10.02
CA SER A 11 6.00 -3.64 8.56
C SER A 11 7.16 -4.49 8.01
N ALA A 12 7.02 -4.94 6.77
CA ALA A 12 8.10 -5.64 6.09
C ALA A 12 9.39 -4.78 6.07
N ASN A 13 10.53 -5.43 6.31
CA ASN A 13 11.87 -4.81 6.32
C ASN A 13 12.07 -3.67 7.32
N ALA A 14 11.15 -3.48 8.25
CA ALA A 14 11.25 -2.50 9.34
C ALA A 14 11.71 -1.10 8.89
N LYS A 15 11.22 -0.61 7.76
CA LYS A 15 11.46 0.76 7.37
C LYS A 15 10.69 1.70 8.30
N TYR A 16 11.43 2.62 8.91
CA TYR A 16 10.84 3.66 9.73
C TYR A 16 10.10 4.64 8.81
N ARG A 17 8.79 4.71 8.95
CA ARG A 17 7.94 5.70 8.29
C ARG A 17 6.94 6.22 9.30
N ILE A 18 6.52 7.47 9.17
CA ILE A 18 5.46 8.02 10.03
C ILE A 18 4.23 7.11 9.92
N PRO A 19 3.70 6.60 11.04
CA PRO A 19 2.55 5.70 11.03
C PRO A 19 1.25 6.50 10.82
N ASN A 20 1.04 7.00 9.60
CA ASN A 20 -0.01 7.97 9.26
C ASN A 20 -1.41 7.53 9.70
N SER A 21 -1.79 6.24 9.54
CA SER A 21 -3.11 5.74 9.95
C SER A 21 -3.33 5.87 11.46
N ILE A 22 -2.35 5.48 12.26
CA ILE A 22 -2.40 5.64 13.72
C ILE A 22 -2.36 7.11 14.13
N MET A 23 -1.61 7.94 13.42
CA MET A 23 -1.55 9.38 13.69
C MET A 23 -2.88 10.10 13.41
N ASN A 24 -3.63 9.68 12.39
CA ASN A 24 -4.98 10.19 12.15
C ASN A 24 -5.92 9.82 13.30
N ILE A 25 -5.86 8.58 13.78
CA ILE A 25 -6.64 8.15 14.95
C ILE A 25 -6.22 8.94 16.21
N ALA A 26 -4.92 9.11 16.43
CA ALA A 26 -4.42 9.93 17.55
C ALA A 26 -4.95 11.37 17.48
N ALA A 27 -4.93 12.00 16.29
CA ALA A 27 -5.47 13.34 16.08
C ALA A 27 -6.97 13.43 16.41
N SER A 28 -7.75 12.38 16.10
CA SER A 28 -9.21 12.38 16.34
C SER A 28 -9.60 12.30 17.81
N ILE A 29 -8.70 11.84 18.69
CA ILE A 29 -8.94 11.69 20.12
C ILE A 29 -8.12 12.62 21.01
N ASP A 30 -7.22 13.43 20.44
CA ASP A 30 -6.16 14.15 21.13
C ASP A 30 -6.65 15.16 22.19
N ASP A 31 -7.85 15.67 22.05
CA ASP A 31 -8.46 16.61 23.01
C ASP A 31 -9.31 15.94 24.10
N ARG A 32 -9.58 14.64 23.96
CA ARG A 32 -10.53 13.93 24.83
C ARG A 32 -9.92 12.76 25.60
N TYR A 33 -8.94 12.09 25.00
CA TYR A 33 -8.29 10.92 25.59
C TYR A 33 -6.78 11.10 25.63
N ASP A 34 -6.17 10.76 26.75
CA ASP A 34 -4.73 10.54 26.80
C ASP A 34 -4.39 9.28 26.03
N TRP A 35 -3.36 9.35 25.18
CA TRP A 35 -2.93 8.22 24.40
C TRP A 35 -1.41 8.02 24.40
N ALA A 36 -1.00 6.77 24.24
CA ALA A 36 0.35 6.37 23.96
C ALA A 36 0.43 5.69 22.60
N ILE A 37 1.51 5.94 21.85
CA ILE A 37 1.78 5.25 20.58
C ILE A 37 2.92 4.25 20.75
N ILE A 38 2.75 3.06 20.20
CA ILE A 38 3.78 2.01 20.15
C ILE A 38 3.97 1.63 18.68
N ASP A 39 5.19 1.81 18.20
CA ASP A 39 5.57 1.44 16.83
C ASP A 39 6.47 0.20 16.83
N GLY A 40 5.93 -0.91 16.33
CA GLY A 40 6.64 -2.19 16.22
C GLY A 40 7.86 -2.14 15.30
N ASN A 41 7.99 -1.12 14.44
CA ASN A 41 9.21 -0.89 13.67
C ASN A 41 10.32 -0.27 14.53
N CYS A 42 9.96 0.38 15.63
CA CYS A 42 10.88 1.08 16.51
C CYS A 42 11.23 0.31 17.79
N GLU A 43 10.33 -0.58 18.22
CA GLU A 43 10.48 -1.34 19.47
C GLU A 43 11.10 -2.71 19.22
N ALA A 44 12.02 -3.10 20.10
CA ALA A 44 12.61 -4.45 20.06
C ALA A 44 11.58 -5.51 20.53
N ASP A 45 10.79 -5.19 21.54
CA ASP A 45 9.72 -6.02 22.09
C ASP A 45 8.45 -5.16 22.32
N PRO A 46 7.63 -4.98 21.29
CA PRO A 46 6.42 -4.16 21.41
C PRO A 46 5.36 -4.79 22.32
N VAL A 47 5.31 -6.12 22.46
CA VAL A 47 4.35 -6.79 23.35
C VAL A 47 4.67 -6.46 24.81
N LYS A 48 5.91 -6.57 25.20
CA LYS A 48 6.37 -6.17 26.55
C LYS A 48 6.12 -4.68 26.80
N LYS A 49 6.32 -3.84 25.79
CA LYS A 49 6.04 -2.40 25.90
C LYS A 49 4.55 -2.12 26.12
N ILE A 50 3.66 -2.78 25.37
CA ILE A 50 2.21 -2.70 25.58
C ILE A 50 1.86 -3.16 26.99
N ALA A 51 2.35 -4.32 27.42
CA ALA A 51 2.10 -4.86 28.75
C ALA A 51 2.48 -3.87 29.86
N SER A 52 3.65 -3.22 29.77
CA SER A 52 4.10 -2.24 30.76
C SER A 52 3.15 -1.01 30.92
N TYR A 53 2.45 -0.64 29.86
CA TYR A 53 1.40 0.39 29.97
C TYR A 53 0.12 -0.17 30.60
N LEU A 54 -0.28 -1.39 30.25
CA LEU A 54 -1.50 -2.02 30.81
C LEU A 54 -1.36 -2.35 32.29
N GLU A 55 -0.17 -2.71 32.76
CA GLU A 55 0.14 -2.96 34.19
C GLU A 55 -0.10 -1.74 35.08
N THR A 56 -0.07 -0.52 34.52
CA THR A 56 -0.43 0.69 35.28
C THR A 56 -1.90 0.76 35.68
N GLY A 57 -2.78 -0.01 35.01
CA GLY A 57 -4.23 0.02 35.19
C GLY A 57 -4.92 1.25 34.60
N GLU A 58 -4.18 2.19 33.99
CA GLU A 58 -4.74 3.40 33.39
C GLU A 58 -5.25 3.19 31.96
N TYR A 59 -4.70 2.20 31.24
CA TYR A 59 -4.99 1.94 29.84
C TYR A 59 -5.96 0.77 29.72
N LYS A 60 -7.11 0.99 29.05
CA LYS A 60 -8.13 -0.05 28.83
C LYS A 60 -8.48 -0.28 27.36
N TYR A 61 -8.09 0.64 26.48
CA TYR A 61 -8.39 0.60 25.06
C TYR A 61 -7.11 0.44 24.26
N LEU A 62 -7.13 -0.47 23.31
CA LEU A 62 -5.96 -0.80 22.50
C LEU A 62 -6.35 -0.85 21.02
N GLY A 63 -5.94 0.18 20.27
CA GLY A 63 -6.22 0.32 18.84
C GLY A 63 -5.04 -0.14 17.97
N PHE A 64 -5.28 -1.07 17.03
CA PHE A 64 -4.28 -1.57 16.09
C PHE A 64 -4.60 -1.16 14.67
N THR A 65 -3.59 -0.80 13.89
CA THR A 65 -3.68 -0.76 12.42
C THR A 65 -3.05 -2.01 11.84
N VAL A 66 -3.78 -2.76 11.00
CA VAL A 66 -3.33 -4.08 10.55
C VAL A 66 -3.41 -4.23 9.03
N MET A 67 -2.25 -4.52 8.44
CA MET A 67 -2.08 -4.93 7.05
C MET A 67 -1.74 -6.43 6.99
N PRO A 68 -1.95 -7.13 5.86
CA PRO A 68 -1.46 -8.49 5.65
C PRO A 68 0.07 -8.63 5.84
N GLY A 69 0.54 -9.85 5.98
CA GLY A 69 1.96 -10.17 6.11
C GLY A 69 2.53 -9.89 7.51
N PRO A 70 3.76 -9.34 7.63
CA PRO A 70 4.44 -9.19 8.92
C PRO A 70 3.67 -8.40 9.97
N GLN A 71 2.89 -7.40 9.57
CA GLN A 71 2.04 -6.64 10.49
C GLN A 71 0.97 -7.53 11.12
N LEU A 72 0.29 -8.35 10.31
CA LEU A 72 -0.74 -9.27 10.80
C LEU A 72 -0.15 -10.25 11.80
N ARG A 73 1.01 -10.85 11.51
CA ARG A 73 1.68 -11.77 12.45
C ARG A 73 1.95 -11.11 13.79
N GLN A 74 2.54 -9.94 13.80
CA GLN A 74 2.84 -9.25 15.05
C GLN A 74 1.59 -8.82 15.79
N ALA A 75 0.54 -8.39 15.07
CA ALA A 75 -0.75 -8.04 15.66
C ALA A 75 -1.41 -9.25 16.35
N ILE A 76 -1.38 -10.44 15.73
CA ILE A 76 -1.94 -11.67 16.32
C ILE A 76 -1.17 -12.06 17.59
N ILE A 77 0.17 -12.06 17.54
CA ILE A 77 1.00 -12.39 18.71
C ILE A 77 0.68 -11.43 19.87
N ALA A 78 0.61 -10.12 19.59
CA ALA A 78 0.30 -9.12 20.61
C ALA A 78 -1.14 -9.31 21.15
N ALA A 79 -2.12 -9.49 20.27
CA ALA A 79 -3.52 -9.63 20.68
C ALA A 79 -3.77 -10.87 21.54
N LYS A 80 -3.17 -12.02 21.19
CA LYS A 80 -3.22 -13.24 22.00
C LYS A 80 -2.68 -13.01 23.39
N TYR A 81 -1.46 -12.50 23.47
CA TYR A 81 -0.80 -12.23 24.75
C TYR A 81 -1.64 -11.29 25.63
N ILE A 82 -2.16 -10.20 25.05
CA ILE A 82 -2.95 -9.22 25.78
C ILE A 82 -4.27 -9.83 26.27
N LYS A 83 -4.98 -10.59 25.46
CA LYS A 83 -6.24 -11.24 25.89
C LYS A 83 -6.02 -12.29 26.99
N GLU A 84 -4.88 -12.97 26.97
CA GLU A 84 -4.52 -13.96 28.00
C GLU A 84 -4.18 -13.29 29.35
N HIS A 85 -3.42 -12.17 29.33
CA HIS A 85 -2.88 -11.56 30.56
C HIS A 85 -3.70 -10.33 31.03
N PHE A 86 -4.44 -9.67 30.13
CA PHE A 86 -5.22 -8.47 30.38
C PHE A 86 -6.63 -8.59 29.74
N PRO A 87 -7.48 -9.56 30.18
CA PRO A 87 -8.74 -9.92 29.51
C PRO A 87 -9.74 -8.77 29.42
N ASP A 88 -9.70 -7.82 30.35
CA ASP A 88 -10.62 -6.66 30.39
C ASP A 88 -10.27 -5.57 29.34
N THR A 89 -9.07 -5.63 28.74
CA THR A 89 -8.67 -4.70 27.70
C THR A 89 -9.53 -4.85 26.44
N LYS A 90 -10.10 -3.74 25.95
CA LYS A 90 -10.87 -3.70 24.71
C LYS A 90 -9.94 -3.57 23.51
N MET A 91 -9.93 -4.60 22.70
CA MET A 91 -9.09 -4.69 21.50
C MET A 91 -9.87 -4.22 20.27
N ILE A 92 -9.38 -3.16 19.62
CA ILE A 92 -10.01 -2.51 18.47
C ILE A 92 -9.04 -2.59 17.30
N TRP A 93 -9.40 -3.32 16.24
CA TRP A 93 -8.58 -3.39 15.03
C TRP A 93 -9.17 -2.52 13.92
N GLY A 94 -8.31 -1.84 13.18
CA GLY A 94 -8.63 -1.09 11.97
C GLY A 94 -7.60 -1.33 10.88
N GLY A 95 -7.84 -0.74 9.73
CA GLY A 95 -6.99 -0.86 8.55
C GLY A 95 -7.45 -1.93 7.57
N TYR A 96 -6.59 -2.22 6.61
CA TYR A 96 -6.89 -3.04 5.45
C TYR A 96 -7.36 -4.47 5.80
N PHE A 97 -6.60 -5.18 6.65
CA PHE A 97 -6.86 -6.61 6.88
C PHE A 97 -8.21 -6.84 7.58
N PRO A 98 -8.50 -6.21 8.74
CA PRO A 98 -9.77 -6.46 9.43
C PRO A 98 -10.98 -5.95 8.64
N SER A 99 -10.83 -4.92 7.79
CA SER A 99 -11.91 -4.44 6.94
C SER A 99 -12.32 -5.45 5.86
N ASN A 100 -11.36 -6.20 5.32
CA ASN A 100 -11.60 -7.20 4.26
C ASN A 100 -11.88 -8.62 4.80
N HIS A 101 -11.43 -8.95 6.02
CA HIS A 101 -11.49 -10.29 6.61
C HIS A 101 -12.09 -10.26 8.03
N SER A 102 -13.19 -9.53 8.20
CA SER A 102 -13.79 -9.27 9.52
C SER A 102 -14.20 -10.54 10.27
N GLU A 103 -14.64 -11.58 9.57
CA GLU A 103 -15.04 -12.84 10.19
C GLU A 103 -13.86 -13.56 10.84
N ALA A 104 -12.78 -13.77 10.09
CA ALA A 104 -11.57 -14.38 10.62
C ALA A 104 -11.02 -13.63 11.86
N VAL A 105 -11.14 -12.28 11.85
CA VAL A 105 -10.70 -11.43 12.96
C VAL A 105 -11.60 -11.59 14.19
N LEU A 106 -12.92 -11.44 14.04
CA LEU A 106 -13.83 -11.47 15.20
C LEU A 106 -14.03 -12.88 15.78
N TYR A 107 -14.01 -13.92 14.93
CA TYR A 107 -14.11 -15.30 15.45
C TYR A 107 -12.83 -15.79 16.12
N SER A 108 -11.71 -15.08 16.00
CA SER A 108 -10.46 -15.39 16.72
C SER A 108 -10.60 -15.32 18.25
N GLY A 109 -11.54 -14.52 18.76
CA GLY A 109 -11.69 -14.24 20.19
C GLY A 109 -10.66 -13.25 20.76
N TYR A 110 -9.72 -12.76 19.95
CA TYR A 110 -8.70 -11.78 20.39
C TYR A 110 -9.13 -10.34 20.19
N VAL A 111 -10.07 -10.08 19.31
CA VAL A 111 -10.50 -8.74 18.89
C VAL A 111 -11.96 -8.53 19.25
N ASP A 112 -12.27 -7.42 19.89
CA ASP A 112 -13.64 -7.09 20.30
C ASP A 112 -14.37 -6.28 19.22
N PHE A 113 -13.66 -5.35 18.55
CA PHE A 113 -14.25 -4.41 17.60
C PHE A 113 -13.36 -4.21 16.37
N ILE A 114 -14.00 -3.95 15.23
CA ILE A 114 -13.32 -3.58 13.98
C ILE A 114 -13.84 -2.23 13.50
N ILE A 115 -12.93 -1.31 13.18
CA ILE A 115 -13.26 -0.10 12.42
C ILE A 115 -13.09 -0.41 10.93
N ASN A 116 -14.21 -0.42 10.20
CA ASN A 116 -14.29 -0.80 8.79
C ASN A 116 -14.30 0.42 7.86
N GLY A 117 -13.14 0.99 7.62
CA GLY A 117 -12.95 2.20 6.84
C GLY A 117 -12.30 3.33 7.65
N PRO A 118 -12.57 4.62 7.32
CA PRO A 118 -12.06 5.75 8.08
C PRO A 118 -12.50 5.70 9.54
N GLY A 119 -11.54 5.87 10.44
CA GLY A 119 -11.76 5.80 11.89
C GLY A 119 -11.88 7.14 12.59
N ASP A 120 -11.77 8.24 11.86
CA ASP A 120 -11.68 9.59 12.43
C ASP A 120 -12.89 9.98 13.31
N HIS A 121 -14.08 9.50 12.97
CA HIS A 121 -15.29 9.64 13.79
C HIS A 121 -15.65 8.33 14.52
N ALA A 122 -15.47 7.17 13.87
CA ALA A 122 -15.89 5.89 14.42
C ALA A 122 -15.11 5.50 15.69
N PHE A 123 -13.78 5.74 15.69
CA PHE A 123 -12.94 5.36 16.83
C PHE A 123 -13.25 6.18 18.10
N PRO A 124 -13.29 7.53 18.06
CA PRO A 124 -13.71 8.30 19.23
C PRO A 124 -15.14 8.01 19.68
N ALA A 125 -16.09 7.82 18.75
CA ALA A 125 -17.47 7.44 19.11
C ALA A 125 -17.55 6.06 19.80
N LEU A 126 -16.72 5.10 19.37
CA LEU A 126 -16.62 3.81 20.04
C LEU A 126 -16.05 3.93 21.45
N LEU A 127 -15.02 4.74 21.65
CA LEU A 127 -14.45 4.99 22.97
C LEU A 127 -15.48 5.61 23.91
N ASP A 128 -16.21 6.63 23.44
CA ASP A 128 -17.29 7.27 24.21
C ASP A 128 -18.38 6.23 24.57
N ALA A 129 -18.79 5.40 23.63
CA ALA A 129 -19.79 4.37 23.89
C ALA A 129 -19.33 3.33 24.93
N LEU A 130 -18.05 2.95 24.90
CA LEU A 130 -17.46 2.05 25.90
C LEU A 130 -17.32 2.70 27.29
N GLU A 131 -16.98 3.99 27.36
CA GLU A 131 -16.86 4.72 28.65
C GLU A 131 -18.22 4.98 29.28
N PHE A 132 -19.25 5.33 28.48
CA PHE A 132 -20.54 5.77 28.98
C PHE A 132 -21.65 4.75 28.84
N GLY A 133 -21.35 3.53 28.39
CA GLY A 133 -22.32 2.45 28.23
C GLY A 133 -23.37 2.71 27.15
N GLN A 134 -22.99 3.40 26.07
CA GLN A 134 -23.90 3.74 24.98
C GLN A 134 -24.01 2.57 23.97
N PRO A 135 -25.12 2.49 23.23
CA PRO A 135 -25.32 1.45 22.22
C PRO A 135 -24.40 1.63 21.01
N PHE A 136 -23.92 0.52 20.45
CA PHE A 136 -22.93 0.52 19.35
C PHE A 136 -23.58 0.61 17.96
N GLU A 137 -24.85 0.25 17.81
CA GLU A 137 -25.56 0.17 16.54
C GLU A 137 -25.64 1.49 15.77
N PHE A 138 -25.48 2.62 16.46
CA PHE A 138 -25.49 3.96 15.84
C PHE A 138 -24.09 4.44 15.38
N ILE A 139 -23.05 3.73 15.77
CA ILE A 139 -21.67 4.07 15.36
C ILE A 139 -21.43 3.54 13.96
N LYS A 140 -21.26 4.43 12.99
CA LYS A 140 -20.95 4.04 11.61
C LYS A 140 -19.55 3.45 11.48
N ASN A 141 -19.30 2.68 10.40
CA ASN A 141 -18.03 2.00 10.14
C ASN A 141 -17.59 1.00 11.22
N LEU A 142 -18.51 0.44 12.02
CA LEU A 142 -18.20 -0.48 13.10
C LEU A 142 -18.62 -1.91 12.74
N ILE A 143 -17.78 -2.90 13.09
CA ILE A 143 -18.12 -4.31 13.06
C ILE A 143 -17.79 -4.91 14.43
N TYR A 144 -18.73 -5.65 15.00
CA TYR A 144 -18.58 -6.28 16.32
C TYR A 144 -19.46 -7.52 16.43
N LYS A 145 -19.25 -8.32 17.47
CA LYS A 145 -20.19 -9.40 17.81
C LYS A 145 -21.26 -8.90 18.78
N ASP A 146 -22.50 -9.22 18.48
CA ASP A 146 -23.62 -8.99 19.40
C ASP A 146 -23.56 -9.95 20.61
N ARG A 147 -24.57 -9.88 21.49
CA ARG A 147 -24.66 -10.73 22.70
C ARG A 147 -24.84 -12.21 22.37
N ASP A 148 -25.37 -12.51 21.20
CA ASP A 148 -25.61 -13.87 20.72
C ASP A 148 -24.40 -14.44 19.96
N GLY A 149 -23.36 -13.63 19.78
CA GLY A 149 -22.13 -14.00 19.08
C GLY A 149 -22.17 -13.82 17.56
N ASN A 150 -23.27 -13.23 17.04
CA ASN A 150 -23.40 -12.94 15.61
C ASN A 150 -22.61 -11.67 15.25
N ILE A 151 -22.04 -11.65 14.05
CA ILE A 151 -21.34 -10.46 13.54
C ILE A 151 -22.35 -9.43 13.07
N PHE A 152 -22.30 -8.25 13.67
CA PHE A 152 -23.09 -7.09 13.29
C PHE A 152 -22.20 -6.06 12.59
N LYS A 153 -22.63 -5.61 11.39
CA LYS A 153 -21.96 -4.58 10.59
C LYS A 153 -22.87 -3.35 10.51
N THR A 154 -22.40 -2.24 11.04
CA THR A 154 -23.13 -0.99 10.94
C THR A 154 -22.97 -0.35 9.55
N ALA A 155 -23.80 0.64 9.24
CA ALA A 155 -23.71 1.37 7.98
C ALA A 155 -22.36 2.07 7.83
N LYS A 156 -21.87 2.18 6.59
CA LYS A 156 -20.71 3.00 6.26
C LYS A 156 -21.03 4.49 6.41
N GLU A 157 -20.05 5.25 6.87
CA GLU A 157 -20.11 6.70 6.89
C GLU A 157 -19.69 7.29 5.53
N ASP A 158 -20.25 8.45 5.18
CA ASP A 158 -19.73 9.24 4.07
C ASP A 158 -18.31 9.73 4.38
N LEU A 159 -17.48 9.87 3.34
CA LEU A 159 -16.12 10.34 3.54
C LEU A 159 -16.12 11.79 4.02
N ILE A 160 -15.46 12.03 5.13
CA ILE A 160 -15.33 13.34 5.79
C ILE A 160 -14.51 14.29 4.92
N ASP A 161 -14.84 15.57 4.96
CA ASP A 161 -13.98 16.60 4.38
C ASP A 161 -12.60 16.56 5.02
N GLN A 162 -11.58 16.28 4.22
CA GLN A 162 -10.22 16.06 4.72
C GLN A 162 -9.56 17.36 5.23
N ASP A 163 -10.06 18.52 4.82
CA ASP A 163 -9.57 19.79 5.33
C ASP A 163 -10.14 20.12 6.72
N SER A 164 -11.28 19.51 7.09
CA SER A 164 -11.87 19.66 8.42
C SER A 164 -11.19 18.81 9.50
N LEU A 165 -10.38 17.83 9.10
CA LEU A 165 -9.66 16.99 10.03
C LEU A 165 -8.55 17.78 10.76
N ARG A 166 -8.30 17.38 12.00
CA ARG A 166 -7.24 17.97 12.82
C ARG A 166 -5.86 17.75 12.22
N ASP A 167 -4.95 18.66 12.49
CA ASP A 167 -3.54 18.50 12.16
C ASP A 167 -2.97 17.30 12.94
N LEU A 168 -2.08 16.55 12.30
CA LEU A 168 -1.47 15.39 12.93
C LEU A 168 -0.56 15.81 14.11
N PRO A 169 -0.63 15.15 15.26
CA PRO A 169 0.11 15.52 16.46
C PRO A 169 1.59 15.08 16.40
N TYR A 170 2.32 15.59 15.40
CA TYR A 170 3.74 15.25 15.17
C TYR A 170 4.63 15.53 16.38
N ASP A 171 4.35 16.59 17.14
CA ASP A 171 5.14 16.93 18.33
C ASP A 171 4.96 15.91 19.44
N LYS A 172 3.74 15.40 19.63
CA LYS A 172 3.50 14.31 20.56
C LYS A 172 4.18 13.02 20.09
N LEU A 173 4.11 12.69 18.78
CA LEU A 173 4.85 11.55 18.23
C LEU A 173 6.36 11.68 18.48
N ASN A 174 6.91 12.89 18.33
CA ASN A 174 8.32 13.15 18.56
C ASN A 174 8.77 12.89 20.02
N ASN A 175 7.85 12.96 20.99
CA ASN A 175 8.14 12.62 22.39
C ASN A 175 8.25 11.09 22.60
N PHE A 176 7.56 10.28 21.79
CA PHE A 176 7.69 8.82 21.81
C PHE A 176 8.86 8.37 20.96
N TYR A 177 8.96 8.90 19.74
CA TYR A 177 9.97 8.51 18.73
C TYR A 177 10.38 9.76 17.94
N PRO A 178 11.69 10.09 17.91
CA PRO A 178 12.18 11.26 17.18
C PRO A 178 11.76 11.26 15.71
N ILE A 179 11.07 12.29 15.24
CA ILE A 179 10.60 12.42 13.86
C ILE A 179 11.72 12.22 12.82
N PRO A 180 12.96 12.71 13.00
CA PRO A 180 14.04 12.46 12.04
C PRO A 180 14.32 10.97 11.77
N LYS A 181 13.98 10.07 12.70
CA LYS A 181 14.09 8.61 12.50
C LYS A 181 13.18 8.08 11.39
N PHE A 182 12.02 8.74 11.18
CA PHE A 182 11.04 8.40 10.17
C PHE A 182 11.32 9.02 8.80
N LEU A 183 12.23 10.00 8.73
CA LEU A 183 12.64 10.66 7.49
C LEU A 183 13.84 9.92 6.89
N GLY A 184 13.60 8.77 6.30
CA GLY A 184 14.65 7.94 5.71
C GLY A 184 15.16 8.46 4.36
N LYS A 185 16.41 8.11 4.01
CA LYS A 185 16.96 8.38 2.67
C LYS A 185 16.29 7.47 1.63
N THR A 186 15.83 8.08 0.55
CA THR A 186 15.35 7.40 -0.66
C THR A 186 16.07 7.98 -1.90
N TYR A 187 15.73 7.46 -3.08
CA TYR A 187 16.23 8.06 -4.33
C TYR A 187 15.69 9.48 -4.56
N LEU A 188 14.59 9.85 -3.89
CA LEU A 188 14.03 11.19 -3.97
C LEU A 188 14.87 12.20 -3.20
N GLY A 189 15.39 11.84 -2.03
CA GLY A 189 16.16 12.76 -1.19
C GLY A 189 16.72 12.14 0.08
N GLU A 190 17.51 12.93 0.80
CA GLU A 190 18.17 12.48 2.03
C GLU A 190 17.20 12.24 3.20
N LYS A 191 16.12 13.02 3.25
CA LYS A 191 15.08 12.93 4.29
C LYS A 191 13.71 12.91 3.63
N THR A 192 13.17 11.72 3.40
CA THR A 192 11.90 11.52 2.69
C THR A 192 10.75 11.35 3.67
N LEU A 193 9.75 12.20 3.55
CA LEU A 193 8.49 12.13 4.27
C LEU A 193 7.51 11.21 3.54
N ALA A 194 6.99 10.19 4.22
CA ALA A 194 5.81 9.45 3.78
C ALA A 194 4.54 10.17 4.25
N TYR A 195 3.65 10.53 3.33
CA TYR A 195 2.47 11.33 3.62
C TYR A 195 1.24 10.84 2.87
N HIS A 196 0.06 10.97 3.51
CA HIS A 196 -1.25 10.71 2.87
C HIS A 196 -2.01 12.01 2.72
N SER A 197 -2.35 12.35 1.49
CA SER A 197 -3.08 13.58 1.17
C SER A 197 -4.53 13.33 0.79
N SER A 198 -4.93 12.08 0.64
CA SER A 198 -6.29 11.66 0.31
C SER A 198 -6.61 10.28 0.87
N ILE A 199 -7.90 9.97 0.93
CA ILE A 199 -8.42 8.66 1.32
C ILE A 199 -9.31 8.08 0.22
N GLY A 200 -9.29 6.75 0.08
CA GLY A 200 -10.07 6.02 -0.92
C GLY A 200 -9.56 6.19 -2.34
N CYS A 201 -10.37 5.72 -3.29
CA CYS A 201 -10.12 5.80 -4.72
C CYS A 201 -11.47 5.77 -5.44
N PRO A 202 -11.73 6.63 -6.46
CA PRO A 202 -13.05 6.71 -7.10
C PRO A 202 -13.29 5.64 -8.17
N PHE A 203 -12.50 4.57 -8.19
CA PHE A 203 -12.55 3.51 -9.19
C PHE A 203 -12.91 2.16 -8.56
N THR A 204 -13.49 1.26 -9.37
CA THR A 204 -14.10 -0.02 -8.99
C THR A 204 -13.23 -1.23 -9.35
N CYS A 205 -11.92 -1.07 -9.54
CA CYS A 205 -11.04 -2.14 -10.00
C CYS A 205 -11.26 -3.45 -9.21
N SER A 206 -11.62 -4.52 -9.93
CA SER A 206 -12.07 -5.80 -9.36
C SER A 206 -11.00 -6.60 -8.58
N PHE A 207 -9.74 -6.25 -8.76
CA PHE A 207 -8.60 -6.85 -8.06
C PHE A 207 -8.11 -6.01 -6.87
N CYS A 208 -8.75 -4.87 -6.59
CA CYS A 208 -8.22 -3.89 -5.64
C CYS A 208 -8.95 -3.97 -4.30
N ALA A 209 -8.20 -4.28 -3.25
CA ALA A 209 -8.73 -4.38 -1.91
C ALA A 209 -9.13 -3.04 -1.25
N VAL A 210 -8.88 -1.92 -1.91
CA VAL A 210 -9.38 -0.59 -1.52
C VAL A 210 -10.89 -0.46 -1.80
N VAL A 211 -11.40 -1.16 -2.82
CA VAL A 211 -12.81 -1.09 -3.24
C VAL A 211 -13.78 -1.53 -2.13
N PRO A 212 -13.63 -2.69 -1.47
CA PRO A 212 -14.53 -3.09 -0.38
C PRO A 212 -14.49 -2.15 0.83
N ILE A 213 -13.37 -1.42 1.02
CA ILE A 213 -13.21 -0.50 2.14
C ILE A 213 -13.91 0.82 1.86
N TYR A 214 -13.67 1.41 0.68
CA TYR A 214 -14.10 2.78 0.37
C TYR A 214 -15.25 2.87 -0.64
N GLU A 215 -15.67 1.76 -1.28
CA GLU A 215 -16.82 1.67 -2.18
C GLU A 215 -16.77 2.71 -3.30
N ALA A 216 -15.61 2.79 -3.98
CA ALA A 216 -15.33 3.76 -5.05
C ALA A 216 -15.52 5.23 -4.64
N ARG A 217 -15.34 5.56 -3.36
CA ARG A 217 -15.39 6.93 -2.85
C ARG A 217 -13.98 7.48 -2.63
N TRP A 218 -13.81 8.77 -2.83
CA TRP A 218 -12.54 9.47 -2.68
C TRP A 218 -12.74 10.87 -2.11
N LYS A 219 -11.90 11.24 -1.18
CA LYS A 219 -11.79 12.60 -0.63
C LYS A 219 -10.33 12.96 -0.41
N ALA A 220 -9.98 14.21 -0.71
CA ALA A 220 -8.61 14.70 -0.56
C ALA A 220 -8.56 15.99 0.23
N LYS A 221 -7.44 16.21 0.90
CA LYS A 221 -7.05 17.53 1.41
C LYS A 221 -6.85 18.49 0.24
N SER A 222 -7.14 19.77 0.43
CA SER A 222 -6.79 20.81 -0.52
C SER A 222 -5.28 20.88 -0.75
N ALA A 223 -4.86 21.41 -1.89
CA ALA A 223 -3.45 21.64 -2.17
C ALA A 223 -2.78 22.51 -1.10
N GLN A 224 -3.50 23.49 -0.58
CA GLN A 224 -3.07 24.41 0.49
C GLN A 224 -2.83 23.67 1.81
N LYS A 225 -3.74 22.78 2.20
CA LYS A 225 -3.58 21.99 3.43
C LYS A 225 -2.38 21.04 3.31
N VAL A 226 -2.25 20.34 2.17
CA VAL A 226 -1.08 19.47 1.92
C VAL A 226 0.22 20.26 1.97
N TYR A 227 0.28 21.42 1.33
CA TYR A 227 1.45 22.29 1.37
C TYR A 227 1.80 22.73 2.78
N LYS A 228 0.81 23.19 3.58
CA LYS A 228 0.98 23.59 4.97
C LYS A 228 1.61 22.45 5.80
N ASP A 229 1.04 21.25 5.71
CA ASP A 229 1.47 20.09 6.48
C ASP A 229 2.92 19.69 6.11
N VAL A 230 3.22 19.63 4.80
CA VAL A 230 4.57 19.28 4.29
C VAL A 230 5.60 20.33 4.67
N LYS A 231 5.24 21.61 4.53
CA LYS A 231 6.13 22.73 4.90
C LYS A 231 6.45 22.72 6.38
N TYR A 232 5.49 22.42 7.24
CA TYR A 232 5.71 22.28 8.68
C TYR A 232 6.80 21.22 8.99
N ILE A 233 6.71 20.03 8.35
CA ILE A 233 7.70 18.97 8.55
C ILE A 233 9.07 19.36 7.96
N LYS A 234 9.07 20.02 6.81
CA LYS A 234 10.30 20.54 6.21
C LYS A 234 11.00 21.54 7.12
N ASP A 235 10.28 22.56 7.55
CA ASP A 235 10.85 23.66 8.34
C ASP A 235 11.36 23.18 9.69
N LYS A 236 10.63 22.24 10.33
CA LYS A 236 10.95 21.78 11.68
C LYS A 236 11.99 20.66 11.73
N TRP A 237 11.97 19.70 10.78
CA TRP A 237 12.83 18.51 10.80
C TRP A 237 13.65 18.33 9.54
N GLY A 238 13.53 19.23 8.57
CA GLY A 238 14.37 19.27 7.38
C GLY A 238 14.05 18.20 6.35
N ALA A 239 12.78 17.85 6.14
CA ALA A 239 12.39 16.98 5.05
C ALA A 239 12.81 17.57 3.70
N THR A 240 13.35 16.72 2.82
CA THR A 240 13.87 17.12 1.49
C THR A 240 13.08 16.51 0.36
N ALA A 241 12.24 15.50 0.66
CA ALA A 241 11.44 14.81 -0.33
C ALA A 241 10.13 14.29 0.27
N ILE A 242 9.16 13.95 -0.60
CA ILE A 242 7.84 13.46 -0.22
C ILE A 242 7.50 12.21 -1.04
N GLU A 243 7.04 11.16 -0.38
CA GLU A 243 6.34 10.04 -0.99
C GLU A 243 4.84 10.14 -0.61
N PHE A 244 3.99 10.43 -1.59
CA PHE A 244 2.54 10.38 -1.39
C PHE A 244 2.04 8.95 -1.50
N HIS A 245 1.66 8.37 -0.38
CA HIS A 245 1.12 7.01 -0.29
C HIS A 245 -0.42 6.97 -0.45
N ASP A 246 -0.97 7.94 -1.16
CA ASP A 246 -2.39 7.96 -1.55
C ASP A 246 -2.70 6.79 -2.48
N ASN A 247 -3.88 6.19 -2.36
CA ASN A 247 -4.32 5.17 -3.33
C ASN A 247 -4.38 5.74 -4.77
N ASN A 248 -4.62 7.04 -4.92
CA ASN A 248 -4.51 7.79 -6.17
C ASN A 248 -4.39 9.29 -5.87
N PHE A 249 -3.20 9.84 -6.00
CA PHE A 249 -2.93 11.27 -5.77
C PHE A 249 -3.48 12.14 -6.92
N PHE A 250 -3.41 11.63 -8.16
CA PHE A 250 -3.66 12.39 -9.39
C PHE A 250 -5.10 12.26 -9.89
N VAL A 251 -6.09 12.08 -9.01
CA VAL A 251 -7.52 12.07 -9.39
C VAL A 251 -7.96 13.42 -9.97
N SER A 252 -7.44 14.53 -9.45
CA SER A 252 -7.78 15.90 -9.89
C SER A 252 -6.56 16.62 -10.45
N GLU A 253 -6.59 16.92 -11.76
CA GLU A 253 -5.55 17.72 -12.43
C GLU A 253 -5.37 19.07 -11.77
N LYS A 254 -6.48 19.78 -11.49
CA LYS A 254 -6.46 21.09 -10.84
C LYS A 254 -5.71 21.04 -9.52
N ARG A 255 -6.07 20.11 -8.62
CA ARG A 255 -5.43 19.95 -7.31
C ARG A 255 -3.94 19.62 -7.43
N ALA A 256 -3.57 18.73 -8.36
CA ALA A 256 -2.17 18.34 -8.58
C ALA A 256 -1.32 19.51 -9.05
N VAL A 257 -1.83 20.34 -9.96
CA VAL A 257 -1.15 21.55 -10.45
C VAL A 257 -1.06 22.64 -9.37
N GLU A 258 -2.14 22.85 -8.61
CA GLU A 258 -2.12 23.78 -7.46
C GLU A 258 -1.05 23.38 -6.45
N PHE A 259 -0.98 22.11 -6.06
CA PHE A 259 0.08 21.62 -5.19
C PHE A 259 1.48 21.79 -5.79
N ALA A 260 1.64 21.43 -7.07
CA ALA A 260 2.91 21.59 -7.79
C ALA A 260 3.41 23.05 -7.74
N ASN A 261 2.52 24.02 -7.97
CA ASN A 261 2.88 25.44 -7.91
C ASN A 261 3.27 25.89 -6.49
N LEU A 262 2.59 25.38 -5.46
CA LEU A 262 2.87 25.71 -4.06
C LEU A 262 4.20 25.12 -3.59
N ILE A 263 4.52 23.88 -3.98
CA ILE A 263 5.72 23.18 -3.49
C ILE A 263 6.99 23.55 -4.27
N LYS A 264 6.85 24.07 -5.50
CA LYS A 264 7.99 24.43 -6.38
C LYS A 264 9.04 25.30 -5.70
N PRO A 265 8.71 26.40 -4.99
CA PRO A 265 9.70 27.24 -4.30
C PRO A 265 10.46 26.50 -3.19
N GLU A 266 9.90 25.41 -2.66
CA GLU A 266 10.49 24.65 -1.57
C GLU A 266 11.66 23.76 -2.01
N ASN A 267 11.89 23.59 -3.32
CA ASN A 267 12.94 22.75 -3.90
C ASN A 267 12.92 21.29 -3.36
N MET A 268 11.74 20.76 -3.06
CA MET A 268 11.54 19.37 -2.65
C MET A 268 11.29 18.48 -3.87
N THR A 269 11.78 17.25 -3.82
CA THR A 269 11.37 16.22 -4.77
C THR A 269 10.18 15.45 -4.24
N TRP A 270 9.33 14.93 -5.13
CA TRP A 270 8.17 14.17 -4.70
C TRP A 270 7.75 13.09 -5.70
N TRP A 271 7.01 12.13 -5.19
CA TRP A 271 6.48 10.96 -5.89
C TRP A 271 5.04 10.72 -5.46
N GLY A 272 4.23 10.11 -6.33
CA GLY A 272 2.85 9.73 -6.00
C GLY A 272 2.32 8.66 -6.94
N MET A 273 1.12 8.13 -6.61
CA MET A 273 0.44 7.08 -7.37
C MET A 273 -0.66 7.65 -8.26
N ALA A 274 -0.81 7.10 -9.45
CA ALA A 274 -1.76 7.54 -10.46
C ALA A 274 -2.35 6.36 -11.26
N ARG A 275 -3.40 6.68 -12.04
CA ARG A 275 -3.89 5.85 -13.15
C ARG A 275 -3.49 6.46 -14.48
N ILE A 276 -3.15 5.61 -15.43
CA ILE A 276 -2.74 6.04 -16.79
C ILE A 276 -3.91 6.74 -17.50
N ASP A 277 -5.11 6.13 -17.48
CA ASP A 277 -6.32 6.67 -18.12
C ASP A 277 -6.77 8.03 -17.56
N THR A 278 -6.40 8.35 -16.33
CA THR A 278 -6.66 9.65 -15.73
C THR A 278 -5.61 10.68 -16.17
N MET A 279 -4.33 10.38 -15.94
CA MET A 279 -3.26 11.34 -16.24
C MET A 279 -2.99 11.53 -17.73
N SER A 280 -3.34 10.56 -18.59
CA SER A 280 -3.25 10.74 -20.05
C SER A 280 -4.13 11.89 -20.57
N LYS A 281 -5.17 12.26 -19.82
CA LYS A 281 -6.06 13.39 -20.13
C LYS A 281 -5.53 14.74 -19.64
N PHE A 282 -4.49 14.77 -18.81
CA PHE A 282 -3.89 16.01 -18.32
C PHE A 282 -3.26 16.79 -19.46
N LYS A 283 -3.30 18.11 -19.39
CA LYS A 283 -2.66 18.99 -20.36
C LYS A 283 -1.12 18.86 -20.27
N ASP A 284 -0.43 19.09 -21.38
CA ASP A 284 1.04 19.11 -21.39
C ASP A 284 1.61 20.17 -20.43
N SER A 285 0.96 21.34 -20.35
CA SER A 285 1.32 22.38 -19.39
C SER A 285 1.21 21.91 -17.92
N SER A 286 0.23 21.04 -17.61
CA SER A 286 0.06 20.47 -16.27
C SER A 286 1.16 19.45 -15.96
N LEU A 287 1.50 18.59 -16.92
CA LEU A 287 2.62 17.64 -16.77
C LEU A 287 3.94 18.39 -16.59
N GLN A 288 4.16 19.48 -17.33
CA GLN A 288 5.34 20.32 -17.17
C GLN A 288 5.39 20.98 -15.79
N ALA A 289 4.28 21.53 -15.30
CA ALA A 289 4.21 22.13 -13.96
C ALA A 289 4.51 21.10 -12.86
N ILE A 290 3.98 19.88 -12.97
CA ILE A 290 4.24 18.76 -12.07
C ILE A 290 5.74 18.42 -12.08
N ARG A 291 6.35 18.29 -13.27
CA ARG A 291 7.78 18.01 -13.40
C ARG A 291 8.66 19.11 -12.79
N ASP A 292 8.35 20.37 -13.10
CA ASP A 292 9.10 21.54 -12.64
C ASP A 292 9.03 21.74 -11.13
N SER A 293 8.01 21.20 -10.48
CA SER A 293 7.85 21.25 -9.03
C SER A 293 8.65 20.20 -8.26
N GLY A 294 9.42 19.34 -8.98
CA GLY A 294 10.24 18.30 -8.37
C GLY A 294 9.68 16.88 -8.44
N CYS A 295 8.55 16.65 -9.14
CA CYS A 295 8.04 15.31 -9.39
C CYS A 295 8.90 14.60 -10.44
N LYS A 296 9.71 13.64 -10.00
CA LYS A 296 10.66 12.93 -10.87
C LYS A 296 10.15 11.59 -11.35
N CYS A 297 9.27 10.97 -10.59
CA CYS A 297 8.80 9.64 -10.84
C CYS A 297 7.35 9.53 -10.39
N ILE A 298 6.54 8.76 -11.10
CA ILE A 298 5.12 8.53 -10.77
C ILE A 298 4.82 7.04 -10.98
N PHE A 299 4.21 6.44 -9.96
CA PHE A 299 3.73 5.06 -10.05
C PHE A 299 2.38 5.00 -10.76
N PHE A 300 2.25 4.07 -11.69
CA PHE A 300 1.03 3.83 -12.46
C PHE A 300 0.63 2.37 -12.46
N GLY A 301 -0.62 2.12 -12.15
CA GLY A 301 -1.24 0.83 -12.40
C GLY A 301 -1.48 0.61 -13.89
N ALA A 302 -0.54 -0.02 -14.60
CA ALA A 302 -0.73 -0.45 -15.99
C ALA A 302 -1.55 -1.74 -16.04
N GLU A 303 -1.27 -2.66 -15.15
CA GLU A 303 -1.86 -3.98 -14.88
C GLU A 303 -1.70 -4.98 -16.02
N SER A 304 -2.17 -4.67 -17.22
CA SER A 304 -2.11 -5.55 -18.39
C SER A 304 -2.01 -4.74 -19.68
N GLY A 305 -1.35 -5.30 -20.69
CA GLY A 305 -1.41 -4.79 -22.07
C GLY A 305 -2.59 -5.34 -22.88
N ASN A 306 -3.33 -6.28 -22.33
CA ASN A 306 -4.47 -6.93 -22.98
C ASN A 306 -5.77 -6.25 -22.58
N ASP A 307 -6.47 -5.66 -23.56
CA ASP A 307 -7.69 -4.90 -23.31
C ASP A 307 -8.81 -5.76 -22.70
N SER A 308 -8.90 -7.05 -23.06
CA SER A 308 -9.89 -7.97 -22.46
C SER A 308 -9.60 -8.23 -20.97
N ILE A 309 -8.33 -8.32 -20.57
CA ILE A 309 -7.94 -8.47 -19.16
C ILE A 309 -8.20 -7.17 -18.42
N LEU A 310 -7.90 -6.01 -19.00
CA LEU A 310 -8.20 -4.70 -18.41
C LEU A 310 -9.71 -4.52 -18.17
N GLU A 311 -10.56 -5.02 -19.09
CA GLU A 311 -12.00 -5.02 -18.92
C GLU A 311 -12.44 -5.91 -17.75
N GLN A 312 -11.91 -7.14 -17.65
CA GLN A 312 -12.17 -8.04 -16.51
C GLN A 312 -11.71 -7.46 -15.17
N MET A 313 -10.64 -6.68 -15.19
CA MET A 313 -10.12 -5.97 -14.01
C MET A 313 -10.95 -4.74 -13.64
N ASP A 314 -12.03 -4.45 -14.36
CA ASP A 314 -12.85 -3.25 -14.19
C ASP A 314 -11.99 -1.97 -14.11
N LYS A 315 -11.05 -1.86 -15.05
CA LYS A 315 -10.28 -0.62 -15.24
C LYS A 315 -11.13 0.46 -15.92
N GLY A 316 -12.47 0.28 -15.86
CA GLY A 316 -13.46 1.26 -16.25
C GLY A 316 -13.65 1.43 -17.76
N GLY A 317 -13.23 0.46 -18.59
CA GLY A 317 -13.30 0.55 -20.04
C GLY A 317 -12.57 1.77 -20.63
N THR A 318 -11.72 2.42 -19.82
CA THR A 318 -11.06 3.68 -20.15
C THR A 318 -9.55 3.54 -20.37
N GLN A 319 -8.94 2.47 -19.86
CA GLN A 319 -7.53 2.18 -20.06
C GLN A 319 -7.35 1.07 -21.11
N THR A 320 -6.47 1.28 -22.07
CA THR A 320 -6.14 0.31 -23.13
C THR A 320 -4.63 0.09 -23.22
N GLY A 321 -4.21 -1.04 -23.82
CA GLY A 321 -2.81 -1.33 -24.07
C GLY A 321 -2.12 -0.26 -24.91
N ASN A 322 -2.78 0.26 -25.94
CA ASN A 322 -2.24 1.35 -26.75
C ASN A 322 -2.00 2.62 -25.92
N GLN A 323 -2.95 2.99 -25.08
CA GLN A 323 -2.84 4.16 -24.20
C GLN A 323 -1.67 4.03 -23.22
N ILE A 324 -1.39 2.83 -22.73
CA ILE A 324 -0.23 2.56 -21.84
C ILE A 324 1.08 2.87 -22.56
N ILE A 325 1.22 2.43 -23.82
CA ILE A 325 2.43 2.67 -24.64
C ILE A 325 2.57 4.16 -24.98
N GLU A 326 1.49 4.78 -25.50
CA GLU A 326 1.46 6.19 -25.89
C GLU A 326 1.77 7.12 -24.71
N PHE A 327 1.26 6.78 -23.53
CA PHE A 327 1.52 7.59 -22.34
C PHE A 327 2.95 7.44 -21.81
N ALA A 328 3.54 6.24 -21.89
CA ALA A 328 4.96 6.04 -21.59
C ALA A 328 5.86 6.88 -22.50
N GLU A 329 5.54 6.95 -23.80
CA GLU A 329 6.26 7.82 -24.77
C GLU A 329 6.06 9.30 -24.46
N ARG A 330 4.82 9.71 -24.14
CA ARG A 330 4.49 11.10 -23.80
C ARG A 330 5.26 11.59 -22.58
N LEU A 331 5.35 10.80 -21.50
CA LEU A 331 6.05 11.16 -20.27
C LEU A 331 7.56 11.37 -20.49
N LYS A 332 8.14 10.70 -21.48
CA LYS A 332 9.55 10.90 -21.88
C LYS A 332 9.85 12.37 -22.26
N LYS A 333 8.88 13.09 -22.85
CA LYS A 333 9.02 14.50 -23.23
C LYS A 333 9.20 15.42 -22.01
N PHE A 334 8.65 15.04 -20.88
CA PHE A 334 8.69 15.80 -19.64
C PHE A 334 9.80 15.33 -18.67
N ASP A 335 10.58 14.30 -19.04
CA ASP A 335 11.57 13.67 -18.16
C ASP A 335 10.97 13.22 -16.81
N ILE A 336 9.72 12.74 -16.84
CA ILE A 336 9.07 12.04 -15.74
C ILE A 336 9.27 10.54 -15.95
N ILE A 337 9.81 9.86 -14.94
CA ILE A 337 10.01 8.41 -14.98
C ILE A 337 8.68 7.75 -14.62
N PRO A 338 8.05 6.99 -15.54
CA PRO A 338 6.91 6.17 -15.17
C PRO A 338 7.38 4.88 -14.49
N GLU A 339 6.80 4.55 -13.34
CA GLU A 339 6.88 3.23 -12.71
C GLU A 339 5.59 2.48 -13.04
N TYR A 340 5.64 1.54 -13.96
CA TYR A 340 4.47 0.77 -14.40
C TYR A 340 4.39 -0.56 -13.67
N SER A 341 3.28 -0.79 -12.94
CA SER A 341 2.97 -2.10 -12.39
C SER A 341 2.19 -2.94 -13.40
N PHE A 342 2.59 -4.20 -13.54
CA PHE A 342 1.89 -5.22 -14.30
C PHE A 342 1.49 -6.37 -13.38
N VAL A 343 0.28 -6.91 -13.58
CA VAL A 343 -0.25 -8.03 -12.82
C VAL A 343 -0.39 -9.22 -13.75
N LEU A 344 0.50 -10.20 -13.60
CA LEU A 344 0.56 -11.40 -14.44
C LEU A 344 -0.10 -12.60 -13.75
N GLY A 345 -0.63 -13.52 -14.56
CA GLY A 345 -1.21 -14.76 -14.06
C GLY A 345 -2.60 -14.57 -13.46
N THR A 346 -3.44 -13.78 -14.10
CA THR A 346 -4.88 -13.69 -13.77
C THR A 346 -5.58 -15.01 -14.05
N PRO A 347 -6.69 -15.33 -13.34
CA PRO A 347 -7.42 -16.55 -13.56
C PRO A 347 -7.96 -16.62 -15.00
N ALA A 348 -7.85 -17.81 -15.61
CA ALA A 348 -8.45 -18.12 -16.90
C ALA A 348 -9.00 -19.57 -16.88
N PRO A 349 -9.89 -19.94 -17.83
CA PRO A 349 -10.52 -21.24 -17.85
C PRO A 349 -9.55 -22.43 -17.94
N THR A 350 -8.41 -22.28 -18.60
CA THR A 350 -7.40 -23.35 -18.73
C THR A 350 -5.99 -22.86 -18.44
N PRO A 351 -5.09 -23.74 -17.97
CA PRO A 351 -3.68 -23.40 -17.73
C PRO A 351 -2.97 -22.84 -18.97
N GLU A 352 -3.28 -23.36 -20.15
CA GLU A 352 -2.69 -22.90 -21.42
C GLU A 352 -3.08 -21.44 -21.71
N GLN A 353 -4.29 -21.05 -21.36
CA GLN A 353 -4.73 -19.65 -21.51
C GLN A 353 -4.01 -18.73 -20.51
N VAL A 354 -3.77 -19.19 -19.28
CA VAL A 354 -2.97 -18.44 -18.30
C VAL A 354 -1.54 -18.26 -18.80
N GLU A 355 -0.93 -19.30 -19.35
CA GLU A 355 0.42 -19.23 -19.90
C GLU A 355 0.49 -18.28 -21.11
N ALA A 356 -0.49 -18.36 -22.03
CA ALA A 356 -0.57 -17.45 -23.16
C ALA A 356 -0.73 -15.98 -22.75
N GLN A 357 -1.47 -15.70 -21.67
CA GLN A 357 -1.55 -14.35 -21.10
C GLN A 357 -0.17 -13.90 -20.58
N ILE A 358 0.55 -14.75 -19.86
CA ILE A 358 1.89 -14.43 -19.37
C ILE A 358 2.84 -14.10 -20.53
N ASP A 359 2.82 -14.87 -21.61
CA ASP A 359 3.65 -14.61 -22.79
C ASP A 359 3.29 -13.30 -23.47
N PHE A 360 2.01 -13.00 -23.61
CA PHE A 360 1.53 -11.74 -24.16
C PHE A 360 2.04 -10.55 -23.32
N GLU A 361 1.94 -10.62 -21.99
CA GLU A 361 2.39 -9.55 -21.10
C GLU A 361 3.91 -9.34 -21.14
N ILE A 362 4.68 -10.41 -21.24
CA ILE A 362 6.13 -10.34 -21.43
C ILE A 362 6.47 -9.56 -22.71
N ASP A 363 5.83 -9.85 -23.81
CA ASP A 363 6.05 -9.15 -25.09
C ASP A 363 5.54 -7.71 -25.04
N PHE A 364 4.44 -7.47 -24.36
CA PHE A 364 3.91 -6.11 -24.17
C PHE A 364 4.85 -5.24 -23.33
N ILE A 365 5.37 -5.74 -22.21
CA ILE A 365 6.35 -5.05 -21.38
C ILE A 365 7.60 -4.69 -22.20
N LYS A 366 8.03 -5.56 -23.08
CA LYS A 366 9.15 -5.29 -24.00
C LYS A 366 8.84 -4.12 -24.94
N LYS A 367 7.61 -4.00 -25.45
CA LYS A 367 7.17 -2.85 -26.26
C LYS A 367 7.21 -1.55 -25.46
N VAL A 368 6.71 -1.57 -24.22
CA VAL A 368 6.77 -0.40 -23.32
C VAL A 368 8.22 0.06 -23.12
N LYS A 369 9.13 -0.89 -22.84
CA LYS A 369 10.56 -0.59 -22.68
C LYS A 369 11.23 -0.10 -23.96
N ALA A 370 10.75 -0.50 -25.13
CA ALA A 370 11.29 -0.03 -26.41
C ALA A 370 10.96 1.45 -26.66
N VAL A 371 9.75 1.92 -26.30
CA VAL A 371 9.35 3.33 -26.50
C VAL A 371 9.94 4.24 -25.42
N ASN A 372 10.00 3.79 -24.17
CA ASN A 372 10.62 4.54 -23.08
C ASN A 372 11.51 3.65 -22.21
N PRO A 373 12.80 3.54 -22.50
CA PRO A 373 13.73 2.71 -21.72
C PRO A 373 13.86 3.11 -20.23
N LYS A 374 13.51 4.35 -19.86
CA LYS A 374 13.52 4.81 -18.46
C LYS A 374 12.31 4.32 -17.67
N THR A 375 11.23 3.81 -18.31
CA THR A 375 10.08 3.25 -17.59
C THR A 375 10.54 2.15 -16.66
N GLU A 376 10.32 2.29 -15.37
CA GLU A 376 10.56 1.22 -14.41
C GLU A 376 9.38 0.24 -14.44
N ILE A 377 9.67 -1.04 -14.41
CA ILE A 377 8.67 -2.10 -14.52
C ILE A 377 8.63 -2.87 -13.20
N ILE A 378 7.43 -3.00 -12.67
CA ILE A 378 7.15 -3.76 -11.46
C ILE A 378 6.19 -4.88 -11.86
N ILE A 379 6.56 -6.12 -11.59
CA ILE A 379 5.73 -7.28 -11.95
C ILE A 379 5.17 -7.90 -10.67
N TYR A 380 3.86 -7.87 -10.55
CA TYR A 380 3.11 -8.60 -9.53
C TYR A 380 2.54 -9.89 -10.13
N THR A 381 2.54 -10.95 -9.37
CA THR A 381 1.71 -12.10 -9.66
C THR A 381 0.34 -11.86 -9.07
N TYR A 382 -0.73 -12.13 -9.83
CA TYR A 382 -2.09 -11.90 -9.36
C TYR A 382 -2.36 -12.60 -8.03
N SER A 383 -2.89 -11.86 -7.08
CA SER A 383 -3.30 -12.36 -5.78
C SER A 383 -4.76 -11.97 -5.52
N PRO A 384 -5.63 -12.94 -5.21
CA PRO A 384 -7.04 -12.69 -4.97
C PRO A 384 -7.29 -11.73 -3.80
N VAL A 385 -8.33 -10.91 -3.96
CA VAL A 385 -8.90 -10.09 -2.89
C VAL A 385 -10.42 -10.31 -2.86
N PRO A 386 -11.09 -10.14 -1.71
CA PRO A 386 -12.53 -10.39 -1.59
C PRO A 386 -13.35 -9.22 -2.15
N THR A 387 -13.34 -9.05 -3.47
CA THR A 387 -14.15 -8.06 -4.20
C THR A 387 -15.49 -8.68 -4.61
N GLU A 388 -16.34 -8.92 -3.63
CA GLU A 388 -17.64 -9.56 -3.83
C GLU A 388 -18.44 -8.90 -4.97
N GLY A 389 -19.06 -9.73 -5.81
CA GLY A 389 -19.86 -9.29 -6.96
C GLY A 389 -19.06 -9.01 -8.24
N SER A 390 -17.73 -8.89 -8.21
CA SER A 390 -16.92 -8.72 -9.41
C SER A 390 -16.80 -10.03 -10.21
N GLU A 391 -16.66 -9.90 -11.54
CA GLU A 391 -16.49 -11.06 -12.43
C GLU A 391 -15.17 -11.81 -12.12
N MET A 392 -14.11 -11.09 -11.86
CA MET A 392 -12.81 -11.68 -11.50
C MET A 392 -12.89 -12.48 -10.20
N TYR A 393 -13.62 -11.99 -9.20
CA TYR A 393 -13.79 -12.72 -7.93
C TYR A 393 -14.61 -14.00 -8.12
N LYS A 394 -15.64 -13.99 -9.00
CA LYS A 394 -16.38 -15.21 -9.36
C LYS A 394 -15.46 -16.26 -9.99
N GLN A 395 -14.59 -15.85 -10.91
CA GLN A 395 -13.59 -16.76 -11.54
C GLN A 395 -12.61 -17.31 -10.50
N VAL A 396 -12.17 -16.50 -9.56
CA VAL A 396 -11.32 -16.93 -8.42
C VAL A 396 -12.00 -18.03 -7.61
N LEU A 397 -13.26 -17.84 -7.22
CA LEU A 397 -14.02 -18.84 -6.48
C LEU A 397 -14.26 -20.11 -7.31
N ALA A 398 -14.60 -19.96 -8.59
CA ALA A 398 -14.81 -21.08 -9.51
C ALA A 398 -13.55 -21.94 -9.72
N SER A 399 -12.35 -21.35 -9.60
CA SER A 399 -11.07 -22.08 -9.66
C SER A 399 -10.71 -22.80 -8.35
N GLY A 400 -11.57 -22.76 -7.34
CA GLY A 400 -11.38 -23.45 -6.07
C GLY A 400 -10.52 -22.72 -5.04
N PHE A 401 -10.16 -21.45 -5.29
CA PHE A 401 -9.43 -20.64 -4.29
C PHE A 401 -10.28 -20.38 -3.05
N LYS A 402 -9.66 -20.50 -1.87
CA LYS A 402 -10.31 -20.23 -0.58
C LYS A 402 -9.39 -19.39 0.28
N PHE A 403 -9.95 -18.35 0.89
CA PHE A 403 -9.25 -17.61 1.92
C PHE A 403 -9.15 -18.42 3.21
N PRO A 404 -8.09 -18.24 4.00
CA PRO A 404 -8.00 -18.77 5.36
C PRO A 404 -9.18 -18.31 6.21
N GLN A 405 -9.69 -19.23 7.02
CA GLN A 405 -10.85 -18.96 7.87
C GLN A 405 -10.44 -18.50 9.28
N THR A 406 -9.22 -18.80 9.71
CA THR A 406 -8.70 -18.44 11.03
C THR A 406 -7.50 -17.51 10.90
N LEU A 407 -7.24 -16.72 11.93
CA LEU A 407 -6.04 -15.86 11.96
C LEU A 407 -4.74 -16.67 11.96
N GLU A 408 -4.76 -17.86 12.55
CA GLU A 408 -3.64 -18.80 12.58
C GLU A 408 -3.27 -19.28 11.19
N ASP A 409 -4.26 -19.59 10.36
CA ASP A 409 -4.02 -19.99 8.97
C ASP A 409 -3.40 -18.85 8.16
N TRP A 410 -3.83 -17.60 8.39
CA TRP A 410 -3.27 -16.42 7.73
C TRP A 410 -1.79 -16.19 8.04
N ILE A 411 -1.29 -16.64 9.20
CA ILE A 411 0.12 -16.52 9.57
C ILE A 411 0.88 -17.85 9.43
N SER A 412 0.28 -18.85 8.80
CA SER A 412 1.00 -20.07 8.41
C SER A 412 2.14 -19.72 7.44
N PRO A 413 3.23 -20.51 7.39
CA PRO A 413 4.41 -20.20 6.56
C PRO A 413 4.06 -19.93 5.09
N ALA A 414 3.06 -20.61 4.54
CA ALA A 414 2.62 -20.41 3.17
C ALA A 414 1.99 -19.02 2.97
N TRP A 415 1.08 -18.63 3.87
CA TRP A 415 0.38 -17.34 3.79
C TRP A 415 1.22 -16.16 4.27
N GLU A 416 2.11 -16.37 5.25
CA GLU A 416 3.05 -15.34 5.69
C GLU A 416 4.00 -14.90 4.57
N ASN A 417 4.43 -15.88 3.73
CA ASN A 417 5.24 -15.62 2.55
C ASN A 417 4.40 -15.35 1.30
N PHE A 418 3.07 -15.32 1.42
CA PHE A 418 2.16 -14.94 0.35
C PHE A 418 2.33 -13.45 0.09
N ASP A 419 3.17 -13.16 -0.84
CA ASP A 419 3.34 -11.83 -1.35
C ASP A 419 3.09 -11.87 -2.87
N LEU A 420 2.62 -10.77 -3.40
CA LEU A 420 2.23 -10.61 -4.80
C LEU A 420 3.33 -10.97 -5.81
N ARG A 421 4.52 -11.28 -5.35
CA ARG A 421 5.68 -11.56 -6.20
C ARG A 421 6.33 -12.91 -5.99
N LYS A 422 6.26 -13.45 -4.76
CA LYS A 422 7.10 -14.60 -4.37
C LYS A 422 6.37 -15.92 -4.38
N ASN A 423 5.17 -15.97 -3.86
CA ASN A 423 4.48 -17.23 -3.62
C ASN A 423 2.95 -17.07 -3.69
N PRO A 424 2.37 -16.84 -4.88
CA PRO A 424 0.93 -16.84 -5.03
C PRO A 424 0.38 -18.25 -4.79
N LEU A 425 -0.46 -18.40 -3.79
CA LEU A 425 -1.16 -19.66 -3.49
C LEU A 425 -2.40 -19.82 -4.38
N THR A 426 -2.23 -19.57 -5.68
CA THR A 426 -3.33 -19.54 -6.65
C THR A 426 -3.40 -20.85 -7.42
N PRO A 427 -4.57 -21.54 -7.47
CA PRO A 427 -4.67 -22.88 -8.05
C PRO A 427 -4.38 -22.96 -9.54
N TRP A 428 -4.54 -21.88 -10.30
CA TRP A 428 -4.33 -21.83 -11.75
C TRP A 428 -2.89 -21.49 -12.17
N LEU A 429 -1.98 -21.20 -11.22
CA LEU A 429 -0.58 -20.91 -11.52
C LEU A 429 0.30 -22.10 -11.16
N THR A 430 1.02 -22.61 -12.14
CA THR A 430 2.02 -23.66 -11.91
C THR A 430 3.35 -23.08 -11.45
N PRO A 431 4.21 -23.87 -10.76
CA PRO A 431 5.56 -23.44 -10.42
C PRO A 431 6.37 -22.96 -11.62
N GLU A 432 6.19 -23.59 -12.77
CA GLU A 432 6.89 -23.25 -14.03
C GLU A 432 6.48 -21.86 -14.54
N MET A 433 5.19 -21.53 -14.47
CA MET A 433 4.66 -20.20 -14.83
C MET A 433 5.23 -19.12 -13.89
N ILE A 434 5.27 -19.39 -12.59
CA ILE A 434 5.84 -18.50 -11.60
C ILE A 434 7.35 -18.28 -11.86
N ASP A 435 8.08 -19.34 -12.14
CA ASP A 435 9.50 -19.27 -12.47
C ASP A 435 9.74 -18.51 -13.78
N LYS A 436 8.87 -18.67 -14.78
CA LYS A 436 8.92 -17.93 -16.04
C LYS A 436 8.81 -16.43 -15.80
N ILE A 437 7.81 -15.99 -15.02
CA ILE A 437 7.60 -14.58 -14.63
C ILE A 437 8.83 -14.02 -13.90
N ARG A 438 9.32 -14.72 -12.88
CA ARG A 438 10.48 -14.29 -12.07
C ARG A 438 11.78 -14.22 -12.87
N ASN A 439 11.99 -15.20 -13.73
CA ASN A 439 13.18 -15.24 -14.58
C ASN A 439 13.14 -14.13 -15.63
N PHE A 440 11.98 -13.86 -16.24
CA PHE A 440 11.80 -12.70 -17.10
C PHE A 440 12.10 -11.39 -16.36
N GLU A 441 11.52 -11.17 -15.18
CA GLU A 441 11.78 -10.00 -14.35
C GLU A 441 13.28 -9.83 -14.05
N THR A 442 13.96 -10.92 -13.73
CA THR A 442 15.42 -10.93 -13.47
C THR A 442 16.21 -10.47 -14.70
N VAL A 443 15.89 -10.98 -15.89
CA VAL A 443 16.58 -10.62 -17.14
C VAL A 443 16.23 -9.19 -17.54
N LEU A 444 14.96 -8.78 -17.45
CA LEU A 444 14.49 -7.42 -17.74
C LEU A 444 15.26 -6.38 -16.91
N ASN A 445 15.30 -6.59 -15.59
CA ASN A 445 16.01 -5.70 -14.67
C ASN A 445 17.53 -5.72 -14.85
N GLY A 446 18.08 -6.80 -15.40
CA GLY A 446 19.47 -6.86 -15.80
C GLY A 446 19.76 -6.01 -17.05
N VAL A 447 18.87 -5.99 -18.05
CA VAL A 447 19.02 -5.15 -19.25
C VAL A 447 18.75 -3.68 -18.97
N TYR A 448 17.75 -3.41 -18.13
CA TYR A 448 17.30 -2.10 -17.72
C TYR A 448 17.40 -1.95 -16.20
N PRO A 449 18.63 -1.85 -15.65
CA PRO A 449 18.81 -1.63 -14.22
C PRO A 449 18.08 -0.35 -13.80
N THR A 450 17.38 -0.40 -12.67
CA THR A 450 16.58 0.73 -12.20
C THR A 450 17.41 2.00 -12.05
N VAL A 451 16.88 3.11 -12.52
CA VAL A 451 17.52 4.43 -12.39
C VAL A 451 17.36 5.03 -10.99
N THR A 452 16.43 4.49 -10.21
CA THR A 452 16.15 4.94 -8.85
C THR A 452 17.01 4.26 -7.78
N ASP A 453 17.84 3.27 -8.15
CA ASP A 453 18.73 2.60 -7.19
C ASP A 453 19.92 3.49 -6.84
N ILE A 454 19.97 3.91 -5.58
CA ILE A 454 21.06 4.74 -5.02
C ILE A 454 22.34 3.93 -4.67
N ARG A 455 22.26 2.60 -4.71
CA ARG A 455 23.37 1.71 -4.28
C ARG A 455 24.22 1.18 -5.42
N MET A 456 23.75 1.32 -6.65
CA MET A 456 24.42 0.74 -7.81
C MET A 456 25.22 1.79 -8.59
N SER A 457 26.54 1.58 -8.70
CA SER A 457 27.39 2.41 -9.57
C SER A 457 27.14 2.13 -11.05
N GLU A 458 27.47 3.10 -11.92
CA GLU A 458 27.29 2.96 -13.38
C GLU A 458 28.06 1.78 -13.98
N VAL A 459 29.26 1.49 -13.46
CA VAL A 459 30.06 0.34 -13.92
C VAL A 459 29.32 -0.98 -13.64
N LYS A 460 28.75 -1.13 -12.43
CA LYS A 460 27.98 -2.32 -12.10
C LYS A 460 26.71 -2.44 -12.96
N ARG A 461 26.02 -1.34 -13.22
CA ARG A 461 24.87 -1.30 -14.14
C ARG A 461 25.25 -1.74 -15.55
N TRP A 462 26.38 -1.24 -16.06
CA TRP A 462 26.85 -1.63 -17.38
C TRP A 462 27.18 -3.13 -17.46
N LEU A 463 27.86 -3.69 -16.47
CA LEU A 463 28.19 -5.12 -16.42
C LEU A 463 26.94 -6.00 -16.41
N ILE A 464 25.96 -5.71 -15.54
CA ILE A 464 24.70 -6.45 -15.50
C ILE A 464 23.99 -6.36 -16.87
N LYS A 465 23.92 -5.18 -17.45
CA LYS A 465 23.30 -4.94 -18.75
C LYS A 465 23.96 -5.76 -19.85
N ALA A 466 25.27 -5.81 -19.91
CA ALA A 466 26.01 -6.55 -20.93
C ALA A 466 25.67 -8.05 -20.88
N VAL A 467 25.71 -8.65 -19.69
CA VAL A 467 25.38 -10.07 -19.47
C VAL A 467 23.92 -10.38 -19.81
N SER A 468 22.99 -9.51 -19.44
CA SER A 468 21.55 -9.74 -19.60
C SER A 468 21.02 -9.50 -21.02
N THR A 469 21.71 -8.64 -21.81
CA THR A 469 21.23 -8.20 -23.13
C THR A 469 21.10 -9.36 -24.11
N VAL A 470 22.01 -10.33 -24.07
CA VAL A 470 21.97 -11.49 -25.00
C VAL A 470 20.70 -12.29 -24.76
N ARG A 471 20.43 -12.67 -23.50
CA ARG A 471 19.21 -13.44 -23.14
C ARG A 471 17.92 -12.71 -23.52
N TYR A 472 17.87 -11.42 -23.27
CA TYR A 472 16.71 -10.58 -23.56
C TYR A 472 16.42 -10.52 -25.08
N LYS A 473 17.47 -10.40 -25.90
CA LYS A 473 17.33 -10.33 -27.37
C LYS A 473 16.87 -11.65 -28.00
N ILE A 474 17.30 -12.77 -27.45
CA ILE A 474 16.95 -14.11 -27.98
C ILE A 474 15.77 -14.76 -27.23
N ASN A 475 15.08 -14.01 -26.34
CA ASN A 475 13.95 -14.47 -25.53
C ASN A 475 14.24 -15.71 -24.66
N VAL A 476 15.46 -15.84 -24.14
CA VAL A 476 15.85 -16.96 -23.26
C VAL A 476 15.88 -16.49 -21.82
N TYR A 477 14.81 -16.76 -21.09
CA TYR A 477 14.68 -16.32 -19.69
C TYR A 477 14.95 -17.45 -18.68
N GLN A 478 15.00 -18.71 -19.12
CA GLN A 478 15.19 -19.86 -18.24
C GLN A 478 16.56 -19.81 -17.54
N TYR A 479 16.57 -20.13 -16.24
CA TYR A 479 17.79 -20.31 -15.43
C TYR A 479 18.83 -19.17 -15.52
N PRO A 480 18.48 -17.89 -15.24
CA PRO A 480 19.41 -16.78 -15.32
C PRO A 480 20.33 -16.73 -14.08
N TYR A 481 21.07 -17.81 -13.82
CA TYR A 481 21.89 -17.96 -12.59
C TYR A 481 23.01 -16.92 -12.50
N GLU A 482 23.63 -16.58 -13.63
CA GLU A 482 24.69 -15.56 -13.68
C GLU A 482 24.19 -14.18 -13.27
N ILE A 483 22.97 -13.82 -13.69
CA ILE A 483 22.35 -12.54 -13.33
C ILE A 483 21.93 -12.56 -11.85
N LYS A 484 21.32 -13.66 -11.40
CA LYS A 484 20.93 -13.85 -9.99
C LYS A 484 22.16 -13.77 -9.06
N LEU A 485 23.29 -14.32 -9.46
CA LEU A 485 24.54 -14.24 -8.72
C LEU A 485 25.03 -12.80 -8.60
N LEU A 486 25.03 -12.02 -9.69
CA LEU A 486 25.40 -10.62 -9.70
C LEU A 486 24.49 -9.77 -8.80
N HIS A 487 23.18 -9.99 -8.87
CA HIS A 487 22.21 -9.32 -7.99
C HIS A 487 22.44 -9.63 -6.51
N ARG A 488 22.78 -10.89 -6.17
CA ARG A 488 23.08 -11.29 -4.80
C ARG A 488 24.38 -10.65 -4.28
N LEU A 489 25.41 -10.61 -5.10
CA LEU A 489 26.71 -10.02 -4.74
C LEU A 489 26.63 -8.50 -4.54
N TRP A 490 25.82 -7.82 -5.36
CA TRP A 490 25.75 -6.36 -5.34
C TRP A 490 24.54 -5.83 -4.59
N LYS A 491 23.69 -6.70 -3.98
CA LYS A 491 22.47 -6.33 -3.24
C LYS A 491 21.62 -5.29 -4.01
N TYR A 492 21.41 -5.58 -5.28
CA TYR A 492 20.65 -4.72 -6.17
C TYR A 492 19.20 -4.55 -5.67
N ARG A 493 18.75 -3.30 -5.57
CA ARG A 493 17.35 -2.97 -5.30
C ARG A 493 16.58 -3.03 -6.61
N GLN A 494 15.58 -3.87 -6.67
CA GLN A 494 14.52 -3.72 -7.67
C GLN A 494 13.48 -2.72 -7.17
N PRO A 495 12.77 -2.00 -8.08
CA PRO A 495 11.65 -1.15 -7.69
C PRO A 495 10.67 -1.94 -6.83
N GLU A 496 10.16 -1.36 -5.76
CA GLU A 496 9.10 -1.90 -4.90
C GLU A 496 9.36 -3.25 -4.16
N ILE A 497 10.43 -3.98 -4.41
CA ILE A 497 10.68 -5.27 -3.75
C ILE A 497 10.91 -5.16 -2.22
N GLN A 498 11.20 -3.98 -1.72
CA GLN A 498 11.51 -3.75 -0.30
C GLN A 498 10.67 -2.62 0.32
N GLY A 499 9.59 -2.22 -0.31
CA GLY A 499 8.90 -0.96 -0.03
C GLY A 499 7.71 -1.05 0.90
N PHE A 500 7.01 -2.15 0.99
CA PHE A 500 5.79 -2.28 1.79
C PHE A 500 5.97 -3.21 2.96
#